data_54ac250896518a4903bfbd5fd3077526
#
_entry.id   54ac250896518a4903bfbd5fd3077526
#
_cell.length_a   1.000
_cell.length_b   1.000
_cell.length_c   1.000
_cell.angle_alpha   90.00
_cell.angle_beta   90.00
_cell.angle_gamma   90.00
#
_symmetry.space_group_name_H-M   'P 1'
#
loop_
_entity.id
_entity.type
_entity.pdbx_description
1 polymer ?
#
loop_
_entity_poly.entity_id
_entity_poly.type
_entity_poly.pdbx_seq_one_letter_code
_entity_poly.pdbx_strand_id
1 'polypeptide(L)' 'MRAAIYLRMSKEDKQESIENQRALLRKYANDHGFSVVKEYIDEAISGLTDTRPGFAKMMEDARKGHFDVILAKNQS' A
#
# COMPACT_ATOMS: atom_id res chain seq x y z
N MET A 1 7.15 -15.22 4.41
CA MET A 1 5.79 -14.93 3.93
C MET A 1 5.84 -13.73 3.01
N ARG A 2 5.22 -13.82 1.86
CA ARG A 2 5.22 -12.75 0.88
C ARG A 2 4.19 -11.68 1.24
N ALA A 3 4.59 -10.43 1.16
CA ALA A 3 3.72 -9.32 1.53
C ALA A 3 3.64 -8.30 0.40
N ALA A 4 2.50 -7.62 0.33
CA ALA A 4 2.33 -6.48 -0.55
C ALA A 4 2.15 -5.23 0.29
N ILE A 5 2.63 -4.11 -0.20
CA ILE A 5 2.48 -2.82 0.47
C ILE A 5 1.47 -1.99 -0.31
N TYR A 6 0.52 -1.42 0.38
CA TYR A 6 -0.45 -0.50 -0.20
C TYR A 6 -0.26 0.89 0.40
N LEU A 7 -0.03 1.85 -0.45
CA LEU A 7 0.17 3.24 -0.05
C LEU A 7 -0.92 4.12 -0.66
N ARG A 8 -1.45 5.00 0.13
CA ARG A 8 -2.44 5.95 -0.33
C ARG A 8 -1.99 7.36 0.00
N MET A 9 -1.94 8.20 -1.02
CA MET A 9 -1.62 9.61 -0.85
C MET A 9 -2.89 10.43 -0.97
N SER A 10 -3.22 11.21 0.06
CA SER A 10 -4.32 12.15 -0.02
C SER A 10 -3.77 13.57 -0.13
N LYS A 11 -4.52 14.46 -0.74
CA LYS A 11 -4.12 15.86 -0.84
C LYS A 11 -3.96 16.55 0.50
N GLU A 12 -4.63 16.04 1.51
CA GLU A 12 -4.61 16.61 2.83
C GLU A 12 -3.43 16.15 3.67
N ASP A 13 -2.80 15.05 3.27
CA ASP A 13 -1.66 14.52 3.99
C ASP A 13 -0.37 15.10 3.46
N LYS A 14 -0.16 16.37 3.77
CA LYS A 14 1.08 17.04 3.38
C LYS A 14 2.26 16.69 4.28
N GLN A 15 2.01 15.97 5.37
CA GLN A 15 3.02 15.75 6.39
C GLN A 15 3.80 14.46 6.23
N GLU A 16 3.29 13.51 5.47
CA GLU A 16 4.01 12.26 5.26
C GLU A 16 4.14 11.98 3.77
N SER A 17 5.35 11.91 3.30
CA SER A 17 5.59 11.54 1.92
C SER A 17 5.35 10.05 1.74
N ILE A 18 5.06 9.66 0.52
CA ILE A 18 4.90 8.25 0.17
C ILE A 18 6.17 7.48 0.50
N GLU A 19 7.33 8.10 0.33
CA GLU A 19 8.59 7.45 0.66
C GLU A 19 8.70 7.10 2.13
N ASN A 20 8.25 7.99 3.00
CA ASN A 20 8.26 7.72 4.44
C ASN A 20 7.33 6.58 4.79
N GLN A 21 6.15 6.56 4.20
CA GLN A 21 5.19 5.47 4.44
C GLN A 21 5.75 4.14 3.94
N ARG A 22 6.36 4.16 2.76
CA ARG A 22 6.98 2.95 2.21
C ARG A 22 8.07 2.42 3.12
N ALA A 23 8.96 3.31 3.57
CA ALA A 23 10.04 2.92 4.45
C ALA A 23 9.53 2.32 5.75
N LEU A 24 8.50 2.93 6.32
CA LEU A 24 7.89 2.43 7.55
C LEU A 24 7.31 1.02 7.37
N LEU A 25 6.58 0.81 6.29
CA LEU A 25 5.97 -0.49 6.03
C LEU A 25 7.02 -1.55 5.68
N ARG A 26 8.07 -1.17 4.98
CA ARG A 26 9.16 -2.11 4.69
C ARG A 26 9.89 -2.51 5.97
N LYS A 27 10.10 -1.57 6.87
CA LYS A 27 10.71 -1.89 8.15
C LYS A 27 9.83 -2.83 8.95
N TYR A 28 8.54 -2.56 8.97
CA TYR A 28 7.58 -3.43 9.64
C TYR A 28 7.65 -4.85 9.07
N ALA A 29 7.65 -4.97 7.74
CA ALA A 29 7.74 -6.26 7.09
C ALA A 29 9.02 -7.00 7.46
N ASN A 30 10.14 -6.28 7.44
CA ASN A 30 11.42 -6.87 7.79
C ASN A 30 11.45 -7.36 9.24
N ASP A 31 10.91 -6.56 10.15
CA ASP A 31 10.87 -6.91 11.57
C ASP A 31 9.99 -8.13 11.85
N HIS A 32 8.99 -8.36 11.02
CA HIS A 32 8.07 -9.49 11.18
C HIS A 32 8.38 -10.66 10.24
N GLY A 33 9.47 -10.59 9.52
CA GLY A 33 9.87 -11.68 8.64
C GLY A 33 9.08 -11.80 7.34
N PHE A 34 8.46 -10.71 6.91
CA PHE A 34 7.74 -10.68 5.64
C PHE A 34 8.68 -10.24 4.51
N SER A 35 8.44 -10.79 3.32
CA SER A 35 9.17 -10.37 2.12
C SER A 35 8.25 -9.51 1.27
N VAL A 36 8.64 -8.26 1.03
CA VAL A 36 7.85 -7.36 0.20
C VAL A 36 8.09 -7.69 -1.25
N VAL A 37 7.07 -8.19 -1.93
CA VAL A 37 7.17 -8.60 -3.33
C VAL A 37 6.42 -7.66 -4.28
N LYS A 38 5.48 -6.89 -3.76
CA LYS A 38 4.67 -5.98 -4.55
C LYS A 38 4.40 -4.69 -3.78
N GLU A 39 4.29 -3.58 -4.50
CA GLU A 39 3.90 -2.30 -3.92
C GLU A 39 2.84 -1.66 -4.80
N TYR A 40 1.83 -1.10 -4.17
CA TYR A 40 0.73 -0.45 -4.87
C TYR A 40 0.54 0.95 -4.29
N ILE A 41 0.40 1.93 -5.17
CA ILE A 41 0.25 3.33 -4.76
C ILE A 41 -0.98 3.90 -5.43
N ASP A 42 -1.87 4.48 -4.62
CA ASP A 42 -3.02 5.20 -5.13
C ASP A 42 -2.92 6.66 -4.71
N GLU A 43 -3.04 7.55 -5.68
CA GLU A 43 -3.12 8.96 -5.40
C GLU A 43 -4.58 9.37 -5.32
N ALA A 44 -4.94 10.03 -4.24
CA ALA A 44 -6.27 10.57 -4.11
C ALA A 44 -6.35 11.85 -4.96
N ILE A 45 -6.81 11.71 -6.17
CA ILE A 45 -7.09 12.84 -7.02
C ILE A 45 -8.39 13.44 -6.51
N SER A 46 -8.36 14.73 -6.22
CA SER A 46 -9.52 15.42 -5.69
C SER A 46 -10.70 15.32 -6.65
N GLY A 47 -11.77 14.88 -6.14
CA GLY A 47 -12.99 15.30 -6.70
C GLY A 47 -13.91 14.22 -7.16
N LEU A 48 -13.79 13.65 -8.22
CA LEU A 48 -14.95 13.14 -8.91
C LEU A 48 -15.07 11.64 -8.98
N THR A 49 -14.01 10.91 -8.61
CA THR A 49 -14.10 9.46 -8.71
C THR A 49 -13.30 8.82 -7.59
N ASP A 50 -13.94 7.91 -6.89
CA ASP A 50 -13.30 7.05 -5.90
C ASP A 50 -12.60 5.86 -6.57
N THR A 51 -12.05 6.05 -7.75
CA THR A 51 -11.35 4.97 -8.41
C THR A 51 -10.02 4.75 -7.71
N ARG A 52 -9.84 3.54 -7.24
CA ARG A 52 -8.58 3.10 -6.63
C ARG A 52 -8.00 1.97 -7.47
N PRO A 53 -7.38 2.31 -8.60
CA PRO A 53 -6.87 1.28 -9.50
C PRO A 53 -5.78 0.42 -8.85
N GLY A 54 -4.96 1.01 -7.99
CA GLY A 54 -3.96 0.25 -7.26
C GLY A 54 -4.57 -0.76 -6.31
N PHE A 55 -5.60 -0.36 -5.59
CA PHE A 55 -6.29 -1.26 -4.68
C PHE A 55 -6.97 -2.40 -5.43
N ALA A 56 -7.64 -2.08 -6.52
CA ALA A 56 -8.31 -3.11 -7.33
C ALA A 56 -7.32 -4.12 -7.88
N LYS A 57 -6.20 -3.65 -8.39
CA LYS A 57 -5.15 -4.54 -8.89
C LYS A 57 -4.55 -5.38 -7.76
N MET A 58 -4.36 -4.79 -6.61
CA MET A 58 -3.86 -5.51 -5.45
C MET A 58 -4.77 -6.67 -5.07
N MET A 59 -6.07 -6.43 -5.04
CA MET A 59 -7.04 -7.48 -4.74
C MET A 59 -7.02 -8.58 -5.78
N GLU A 60 -6.89 -8.21 -7.05
CA GLU A 60 -6.80 -9.20 -8.12
C GLU A 60 -5.54 -10.06 -7.97
N ASP A 61 -4.41 -9.43 -7.71
CA ASP A 61 -3.16 -10.15 -7.52
C ASP A 61 -3.19 -11.05 -6.28
N ALA A 62 -3.88 -10.60 -5.24
CA ALA A 62 -4.08 -11.41 -4.04
C ALA A 62 -4.84 -12.69 -4.35
N ARG A 63 -5.86 -12.58 -5.18
CA ARG A 63 -6.64 -13.76 -5.61
C ARG A 63 -5.78 -14.74 -6.42
N LYS A 64 -4.81 -14.21 -7.15
CA LYS A 64 -3.90 -15.04 -7.94
C LYS A 64 -2.79 -15.65 -7.10
N GLY A 65 -2.70 -15.28 -5.83
CA GLY A 65 -1.70 -15.84 -4.94
C GLY A 65 -0.31 -15.25 -5.06
N HIS A 66 -0.21 -14.02 -5.54
CA HIS A 66 1.10 -13.37 -5.68
C HIS A 66 1.73 -13.01 -4.33
N PHE A 67 0.90 -12.87 -3.31
CA PHE A 67 1.38 -12.59 -1.95
C PHE A 67 0.34 -13.09 -0.95
N ASP A 68 0.76 -13.18 0.31
CA ASP A 68 -0.08 -13.76 1.38
C ASP A 68 -0.62 -12.71 2.35
N VAL A 69 0.04 -11.56 2.42
CA VAL A 69 -0.27 -10.53 3.41
C VAL A 69 -0.26 -9.17 2.73
N ILE A 70 -1.14 -8.30 3.19
CA ILE A 70 -1.17 -6.90 2.73
C ILE A 70 -0.83 -6.01 3.91
N LEU A 71 0.15 -5.13 3.72
CA LEU A 71 0.54 -4.15 4.71
C LEU A 71 0.08 -2.78 4.25
N ALA A 72 -0.68 -2.10 5.07
CA ALA A 72 -1.15 -0.77 4.77
C ALA A 72 -1.09 0.09 6.01
N LYS A 73 -0.75 1.36 5.82
CA LYS A 73 -0.77 2.28 6.94
C LYS A 73 -2.22 2.67 7.20
N ASN A 74 -2.67 2.43 8.41
CA ASN A 74 -4.01 2.77 8.80
C ASN A 74 -4.04 4.20 9.31
N GLN A 75 -4.69 5.06 8.59
CA GLN A 75 -4.90 6.42 9.03
C GLN A 75 -6.29 6.54 9.61
N SER A 76 -6.32 6.64 10.87
CA SER A 76 -7.56 6.93 11.57
C SER A 76 -7.67 8.43 11.84
#